data_0c313bac24de712dfc9bd279ddb68f10
#
_entry.id   0c313bac24de712dfc9bd279ddb68f10
#
_cell.length_a   1.000
_cell.length_b   1.000
_cell.length_c   1.000
_cell.angle_alpha   90.00
_cell.angle_beta   90.00
_cell.angle_gamma   90.00
#
_symmetry.space_group_name_H-M   'P 1'
#
loop_
_entity.id
_entity.type
_entity.pdbx_description
1 polymer ?
#
loop_
_entity_poly.entity_id
_entity_poly.type
_entity_poly.pdbx_seq_one_letter_code
_entity_poly.pdbx_strand_id
1 'polypeptide(L)'
;LNQVGLTALVTAALLSGTVHAADSDDLLKNAVDQQARLLMNEYDISGMAFGIIIDGKSHFYHYGLADKKAKIPVSENTIFELGSISKTFAATLASYSELNGTLKLEDTADKYIPYLKNSPIGNTKLINLATYSAGGLPLQVPDDVKNNKELLCYYKSWQPVFPVNSKRLYSNASIGLFGYISALSMNADYTQLMEDKILPSLNMPNTFINVPSDKMADYAFGYNAAGDAIRVNPGMLDAEAYGIKSTIKDMTHFMAANMGLVPLDKDIQQALDNNRKGYY
;
A
#
# COMPACT_ATOMS: atom_id res chain seq x y z
N LEU A 1 -1.38 9.04 -24.05
CA LEU A 1 -1.41 9.30 -22.60
C LEU A 1 -0.78 10.67 -22.37
N ASN A 2 -1.62 11.71 -22.37
CA ASN A 2 -1.18 13.08 -22.13
C ASN A 2 -0.82 13.24 -20.66
N GLN A 3 0.40 13.70 -20.42
CA GLN A 3 0.82 14.18 -19.11
C GLN A 3 0.00 15.45 -18.80
N VAL A 4 -1.00 15.32 -17.94
CA VAL A 4 -1.56 16.48 -17.27
C VAL A 4 -0.65 16.75 -16.07
N GLY A 5 0.27 17.69 -16.26
CA GLY A 5 1.12 18.18 -15.18
C GLY A 5 0.25 18.87 -14.12
N LEU A 6 0.19 18.27 -12.93
CA LEU A 6 -0.38 18.87 -11.74
C LEU A 6 0.59 19.96 -11.24
N THR A 7 0.63 21.08 -11.94
CA THR A 7 1.32 22.29 -11.46
C THR A 7 0.27 23.12 -10.73
N ALA A 8 0.02 22.79 -9.47
CA ALA A 8 -0.69 23.68 -8.58
C ALA A 8 0.21 24.89 -8.31
N LEU A 9 -0.01 25.98 -9.06
CA LEU A 9 0.54 27.30 -8.70
C LEU A 9 -0.18 27.78 -7.43
N VAL A 10 0.42 27.50 -6.27
CA VAL A 10 0.12 28.27 -5.08
C VAL A 10 0.89 29.59 -5.22
N THR A 11 0.27 30.58 -5.84
CA THR A 11 0.78 31.96 -5.81
C THR A 11 0.50 32.49 -4.42
N ALA A 12 1.50 32.45 -3.54
CA ALA A 12 1.46 33.09 -2.23
C ALA A 12 1.46 34.60 -2.45
N ALA A 13 0.31 35.23 -2.39
CA ALA A 13 0.22 36.66 -2.17
C ALA A 13 0.56 36.92 -0.69
N LEU A 14 1.80 37.30 -0.42
CA LEU A 14 2.22 37.88 0.85
C LEU A 14 1.55 39.24 1.03
N LEU A 15 0.31 39.23 1.48
CA LEU A 15 -0.31 40.39 2.14
C LEU A 15 -0.17 40.14 3.64
N SER A 16 0.65 40.94 4.29
CA SER A 16 0.82 41.05 5.73
C SER A 16 -0.51 41.50 6.37
N GLY A 17 -1.40 40.58 6.60
CA GLY A 17 -2.57 40.67 7.44
C GLY A 17 -2.62 39.41 8.29
N THR A 18 -2.92 39.54 9.57
CA THR A 18 -3.17 38.43 10.50
C THR A 18 -4.38 37.64 9.98
N VAL A 19 -4.13 36.62 9.11
CA VAL A 19 -5.14 35.65 8.72
C VAL A 19 -5.42 34.84 9.99
N HIS A 20 -6.65 34.93 10.51
CA HIS A 20 -7.08 34.14 11.65
C HIS A 20 -7.07 32.65 11.24
N ALA A 21 -6.70 31.76 12.15
CA ALA A 21 -6.66 30.32 11.89
C ALA A 21 -7.99 29.75 11.33
N ALA A 22 -9.12 30.34 11.68
CA ALA A 22 -10.44 30.02 11.14
C ALA A 22 -10.55 30.31 9.63
N ASP A 23 -9.94 31.39 9.13
CA ASP A 23 -9.98 31.73 7.69
C ASP A 23 -9.14 30.74 6.86
N SER A 24 -8.05 30.19 7.43
CA SER A 24 -7.19 29.22 6.76
C SER A 24 -7.87 27.84 6.62
N ASP A 25 -8.60 27.39 7.64
CA ASP A 25 -9.32 26.11 7.62
C ASP A 25 -10.50 26.16 6.63
N ASP A 26 -11.21 27.30 6.55
CA ASP A 26 -12.28 27.50 5.56
C ASP A 26 -11.74 27.56 4.12
N LEU A 27 -10.59 28.20 3.91
CA LEU A 27 -9.92 28.23 2.60
C LEU A 27 -9.51 26.83 2.15
N LEU A 28 -8.90 26.05 3.05
CA LEU A 28 -8.52 24.66 2.79
C LEU A 28 -9.76 23.82 2.46
N LYS A 29 -10.80 23.91 3.29
CA LYS A 29 -12.05 23.18 3.05
C LYS A 29 -12.65 23.51 1.69
N ASN A 30 -12.76 24.78 1.34
CA ASN A 30 -13.31 25.22 0.06
C ASN A 30 -12.49 24.69 -1.13
N ALA A 31 -11.16 24.70 -1.03
CA ALA A 31 -10.28 24.16 -2.06
C ALA A 31 -10.48 22.66 -2.24
N VAL A 32 -10.55 21.88 -1.14
CA VAL A 32 -10.79 20.44 -1.18
C VAL A 32 -12.19 20.12 -1.70
N ASP A 33 -13.23 20.83 -1.25
CA ASP A 33 -14.62 20.68 -1.72
C ASP A 33 -14.72 20.86 -3.25
N GLN A 34 -14.04 21.88 -3.79
CA GLN A 34 -14.02 22.13 -5.22
C GLN A 34 -13.35 20.99 -5.99
N GLN A 35 -12.17 20.56 -5.56
CA GLN A 35 -11.43 19.48 -6.23
C GLN A 35 -12.15 18.13 -6.11
N ALA A 36 -12.72 17.82 -4.95
CA ALA A 36 -13.50 16.60 -4.75
C ALA A 36 -14.68 16.52 -5.73
N ARG A 37 -15.47 17.60 -5.85
CA ARG A 37 -16.61 17.67 -6.79
C ARG A 37 -16.18 17.50 -8.24
N LEU A 38 -15.08 18.14 -8.64
CA LEU A 38 -14.55 18.03 -10.01
C LEU A 38 -14.16 16.59 -10.32
N LEU A 39 -13.36 15.95 -9.45
CA LEU A 39 -12.90 14.58 -9.64
C LEU A 39 -14.05 13.57 -9.63
N MET A 40 -14.98 13.72 -8.67
CA MET A 40 -16.12 12.81 -8.57
C MET A 40 -17.01 12.89 -9.82
N ASN A 41 -17.24 14.08 -10.36
CA ASN A 41 -18.03 14.26 -11.57
C ASN A 41 -17.30 13.78 -12.83
N GLU A 42 -16.00 14.05 -12.94
CA GLU A 42 -15.20 13.67 -14.11
C GLU A 42 -15.04 12.16 -14.27
N TYR A 43 -14.85 11.45 -13.13
CA TYR A 43 -14.54 10.02 -13.11
C TYR A 43 -15.67 9.13 -12.56
N ASP A 44 -16.86 9.66 -12.33
CA ASP A 44 -18.02 8.96 -11.70
C ASP A 44 -17.65 8.26 -10.39
N ILE A 45 -16.86 8.94 -9.54
CA ILE A 45 -16.40 8.38 -8.27
C ILE A 45 -17.55 8.40 -7.27
N SER A 46 -17.94 7.23 -6.74
CA SER A 46 -19.03 7.08 -5.77
C SER A 46 -18.76 7.77 -4.45
N GLY A 47 -17.56 7.57 -3.91
CA GLY A 47 -17.17 8.10 -2.61
C GLY A 47 -15.68 8.33 -2.52
N MET A 48 -15.27 9.34 -1.76
CA MET A 48 -13.89 9.78 -1.65
C MET A 48 -13.62 10.32 -0.25
N ALA A 49 -12.40 10.10 0.24
CA ALA A 49 -11.91 10.70 1.49
C ALA A 49 -10.54 11.34 1.26
N PHE A 50 -10.32 12.48 1.91
CA PHE A 50 -9.03 13.17 1.92
C PHE A 50 -8.50 13.27 3.34
N GLY A 51 -7.22 12.99 3.51
CA GLY A 51 -6.46 13.28 4.70
C GLY A 51 -5.29 14.18 4.33
N ILE A 52 -5.20 15.33 4.95
CA ILE A 52 -4.21 16.36 4.63
C ILE A 52 -3.49 16.75 5.92
N ILE A 53 -2.17 16.85 5.88
CA ILE A 53 -1.36 17.33 7.00
C ILE A 53 -0.78 18.69 6.63
N ILE A 54 -1.11 19.71 7.41
CA ILE A 54 -0.56 21.07 7.27
C ILE A 54 -0.09 21.51 8.66
N ASP A 55 1.15 21.95 8.76
CA ASP A 55 1.76 22.42 10.02
C ASP A 55 1.57 21.43 11.19
N GLY A 56 1.68 20.14 10.89
CA GLY A 56 1.52 19.05 11.85
C GLY A 56 0.08 18.73 12.25
N LYS A 57 -0.93 19.43 11.71
CA LYS A 57 -2.35 19.17 11.95
C LYS A 57 -2.93 18.32 10.83
N SER A 58 -3.72 17.31 11.19
CA SER A 58 -4.47 16.48 10.24
C SER A 58 -5.87 17.04 10.02
N HIS A 59 -6.27 17.16 8.74
CA HIS A 59 -7.59 17.57 8.29
C HIS A 59 -8.23 16.44 7.49
N PHE A 60 -9.51 16.16 7.73
CA PHE A 60 -10.23 15.06 7.10
C PHE A 60 -11.48 15.57 6.39
N TYR A 61 -11.69 15.11 5.15
CA TYR A 61 -12.84 15.45 4.34
C TYR A 61 -13.42 14.19 3.69
N HIS A 62 -14.75 14.08 3.66
CA HIS A 62 -15.47 12.90 3.23
C HIS A 62 -16.55 13.29 2.24
N TYR A 63 -16.65 12.59 1.12
CA TYR A 63 -17.59 12.92 0.03
C TYR A 63 -18.24 11.66 -0.51
N GLY A 64 -19.52 11.77 -0.90
CA GLY A 64 -20.25 10.72 -1.59
C GLY A 64 -20.59 9.51 -0.74
N LEU A 65 -20.70 8.35 -1.38
CA LEU A 65 -21.23 7.13 -0.80
C LEU A 65 -20.18 6.00 -0.82
N ALA A 66 -20.02 5.35 0.33
CA ALA A 66 -19.27 4.10 0.48
C ALA A 66 -20.06 2.90 -0.08
N ASP A 67 -21.39 2.97 -0.02
CA ASP A 67 -22.30 2.01 -0.63
C ASP A 67 -23.47 2.75 -1.30
N LYS A 68 -23.53 2.71 -2.65
CA LYS A 68 -24.61 3.36 -3.43
C LYS A 68 -25.97 2.72 -3.15
N LYS A 69 -26.03 1.39 -3.00
CA LYS A 69 -27.27 0.63 -2.81
C LYS A 69 -27.88 0.88 -1.43
N ALA A 70 -27.08 0.80 -0.39
CA ALA A 70 -27.51 1.05 0.98
C ALA A 70 -27.53 2.56 1.33
N LYS A 71 -27.02 3.43 0.42
CA LYS A 71 -26.90 4.89 0.62
C LYS A 71 -26.06 5.25 1.84
N ILE A 72 -25.02 4.46 2.12
CA ILE A 72 -24.11 4.71 3.23
C ILE A 72 -23.11 5.79 2.82
N PRO A 73 -23.05 6.94 3.52
CA PRO A 73 -22.08 7.99 3.21
C PRO A 73 -20.65 7.56 3.58
N VAL A 74 -19.69 8.15 2.88
CA VAL A 74 -18.29 8.06 3.30
C VAL A 74 -18.10 8.81 4.62
N SER A 75 -17.37 8.20 5.55
CA SER A 75 -17.06 8.73 6.88
C SER A 75 -15.59 8.50 7.23
N GLU A 76 -15.18 8.97 8.40
CA GLU A 76 -13.83 8.72 8.93
C GLU A 76 -13.55 7.22 9.19
N ASN A 77 -14.61 6.42 9.38
CA ASN A 77 -14.54 4.97 9.63
C ASN A 77 -14.62 4.14 8.35
N THR A 78 -14.88 4.78 7.20
CA THR A 78 -14.97 4.07 5.93
C THR A 78 -13.64 3.41 5.59
N ILE A 79 -13.69 2.08 5.38
CA ILE A 79 -12.53 1.25 5.03
C ILE A 79 -12.46 1.13 3.51
N PHE A 80 -11.34 1.54 2.92
CA PHE A 80 -11.06 1.48 1.49
C PHE A 80 -9.98 0.46 1.19
N GLU A 81 -10.06 -0.16 0.01
CA GLU A 81 -8.97 -0.97 -0.54
C GLU A 81 -7.81 -0.07 -0.97
N LEU A 82 -6.62 -0.31 -0.41
CA LEU A 82 -5.44 0.52 -0.70
C LEU A 82 -4.76 0.16 -2.02
N GLY A 83 -5.09 -1.00 -2.58
CA GLY A 83 -4.42 -1.48 -3.77
C GLY A 83 -2.90 -1.49 -3.58
N SER A 84 -2.17 -1.00 -4.56
CA SER A 84 -0.70 -1.07 -4.57
C SER A 84 0.02 -0.24 -3.49
N ILE A 85 -0.68 0.60 -2.74
CA ILE A 85 -0.10 1.21 -1.53
C ILE A 85 0.25 0.14 -0.49
N SER A 86 -0.41 -1.03 -0.51
CA SER A 86 -0.07 -2.19 0.32
C SER A 86 1.42 -2.60 0.23
N LYS A 87 2.07 -2.35 -0.89
CA LYS A 87 3.49 -2.67 -1.10
C LYS A 87 4.44 -1.91 -0.16
N THR A 88 4.02 -0.74 0.31
CA THR A 88 4.81 0.02 1.30
C THR A 88 4.86 -0.71 2.63
N PHE A 89 3.81 -1.44 2.97
CA PHE A 89 3.76 -2.26 4.20
C PHE A 89 4.61 -3.53 4.04
N ALA A 90 4.60 -4.17 2.87
CA ALA A 90 5.52 -5.29 2.60
C ALA A 90 6.99 -4.86 2.68
N ALA A 91 7.33 -3.68 2.16
CA ALA A 91 8.66 -3.09 2.30
C ALA A 91 9.00 -2.77 3.77
N THR A 92 8.04 -2.25 4.54
CA THR A 92 8.22 -1.98 5.98
C THR A 92 8.50 -3.27 6.75
N LEU A 93 7.75 -4.34 6.48
CA LEU A 93 8.00 -5.65 7.08
C LEU A 93 9.40 -6.17 6.73
N ALA A 94 9.79 -6.09 5.47
CA ALA A 94 11.12 -6.54 5.04
C ALA A 94 12.24 -5.77 5.74
N SER A 95 12.12 -4.44 5.83
CA SER A 95 13.06 -3.61 6.56
C SER A 95 13.09 -3.93 8.05
N TYR A 96 11.93 -4.18 8.65
CA TYR A 96 11.84 -4.62 10.04
C TYR A 96 12.53 -6.00 10.24
N SER A 97 12.34 -6.95 9.32
CA SER A 97 13.01 -8.26 9.34
C SER A 97 14.54 -8.11 9.20
N GLU A 98 15.00 -7.17 8.37
CA GLU A 98 16.44 -6.87 8.22
C GLU A 98 17.04 -6.29 9.51
N LEU A 99 16.35 -5.36 10.18
CA LEU A 99 16.77 -4.80 11.47
C LEU A 99 16.85 -5.87 12.57
N ASN A 100 15.96 -6.87 12.53
CA ASN A 100 16.00 -8.01 13.44
C ASN A 100 17.03 -9.08 13.04
N GLY A 101 17.77 -8.88 11.96
CA GLY A 101 18.82 -9.79 11.51
C GLY A 101 18.32 -11.10 10.89
N THR A 102 17.02 -11.25 10.62
CA THR A 102 16.41 -12.45 10.06
C THR A 102 16.46 -12.48 8.53
N LEU A 103 16.61 -11.30 7.89
CA LEU A 103 16.65 -11.13 6.44
C LEU A 103 17.81 -10.20 6.06
N LYS A 104 18.35 -10.40 4.84
CA LYS A 104 19.24 -9.42 4.18
C LYS A 104 18.79 -9.25 2.75
N LEU A 105 18.73 -8.02 2.26
CA LEU A 105 18.33 -7.72 0.89
C LEU A 105 19.22 -8.36 -0.18
N GLU A 106 20.48 -8.64 0.17
CA GLU A 106 21.47 -9.32 -0.69
C GLU A 106 21.35 -10.85 -0.70
N ASP A 107 20.56 -11.44 0.21
CA ASP A 107 20.32 -12.88 0.22
C ASP A 107 19.48 -13.30 -0.99
N THR A 108 19.67 -14.54 -1.42
CA THR A 108 18.88 -15.14 -2.51
C THR A 108 17.59 -15.79 -1.98
N ALA A 109 16.58 -15.88 -2.84
CA ALA A 109 15.27 -16.40 -2.44
C ALA A 109 15.32 -17.85 -1.96
N ASP A 110 16.22 -18.69 -2.50
CA ASP A 110 16.39 -20.08 -2.12
C ASP A 110 16.94 -20.29 -0.70
N LYS A 111 17.57 -19.25 -0.12
CA LYS A 111 17.96 -19.27 1.29
C LYS A 111 16.77 -19.42 2.23
N TYR A 112 15.65 -18.82 1.89
CA TYR A 112 14.41 -18.84 2.67
C TYR A 112 13.41 -19.88 2.18
N ILE A 113 13.46 -20.22 0.89
CA ILE A 113 12.61 -21.24 0.27
C ILE A 113 13.51 -22.28 -0.41
N PRO A 114 14.03 -23.31 0.34
CA PRO A 114 14.97 -24.30 -0.20
C PRO A 114 14.44 -25.06 -1.42
N TYR A 115 13.11 -25.16 -1.58
CA TYR A 115 12.49 -25.76 -2.76
C TYR A 115 12.87 -25.04 -4.06
N LEU A 116 13.17 -23.74 -4.01
CA LEU A 116 13.57 -22.93 -5.17
C LEU A 116 15.05 -23.11 -5.55
N LYS A 117 15.84 -23.86 -4.80
CA LYS A 117 17.26 -24.08 -5.08
C LYS A 117 17.48 -24.57 -6.52
N ASN A 118 18.49 -24.03 -7.19
CA ASN A 118 18.81 -24.32 -8.59
C ASN A 118 17.72 -23.89 -9.60
N SER A 119 16.95 -22.84 -9.29
CA SER A 119 16.07 -22.17 -10.24
C SER A 119 16.48 -20.71 -10.44
N PRO A 120 16.13 -20.06 -11.55
CA PRO A 120 16.45 -18.66 -11.76
C PRO A 120 15.93 -17.76 -10.63
N ILE A 121 14.67 -17.98 -10.20
CA ILE A 121 14.08 -17.20 -9.12
C ILE A 121 14.75 -17.50 -7.76
N GLY A 122 15.15 -18.74 -7.51
CA GLY A 122 15.87 -19.12 -6.30
C GLY A 122 17.20 -18.37 -6.16
N ASN A 123 17.92 -18.19 -7.27
CA ASN A 123 19.18 -17.45 -7.33
C ASN A 123 19.01 -15.92 -7.37
N THR A 124 17.77 -15.42 -7.41
CA THR A 124 17.49 -13.98 -7.44
C THR A 124 17.61 -13.38 -6.04
N LYS A 125 18.34 -12.26 -5.92
CA LYS A 125 18.45 -11.54 -4.66
C LYS A 125 17.12 -10.88 -4.29
N LEU A 126 16.85 -10.76 -2.98
CA LEU A 126 15.61 -10.17 -2.49
C LEU A 126 15.44 -8.72 -2.93
N ILE A 127 16.52 -7.96 -3.01
CA ILE A 127 16.46 -6.58 -3.54
C ILE A 127 15.95 -6.54 -4.98
N ASN A 128 16.23 -7.53 -5.82
CA ASN A 128 15.73 -7.57 -7.19
C ASN A 128 14.22 -7.89 -7.25
N LEU A 129 13.70 -8.66 -6.27
CA LEU A 129 12.26 -8.86 -6.11
C LEU A 129 11.58 -7.57 -5.67
N ALA A 130 12.13 -6.87 -4.69
CA ALA A 130 11.62 -5.61 -4.15
C ALA A 130 11.57 -4.49 -5.20
N THR A 131 12.59 -4.42 -6.07
CA THR A 131 12.75 -3.36 -7.07
C THR A 131 12.21 -3.73 -8.45
N TYR A 132 11.54 -4.89 -8.59
CA TYR A 132 11.01 -5.39 -9.88
C TYR A 132 12.06 -5.61 -10.97
N SER A 133 13.30 -5.87 -10.58
CA SER A 133 14.42 -6.09 -11.48
C SER A 133 14.85 -7.56 -11.57
N ALA A 134 13.97 -8.48 -11.16
CA ALA A 134 14.22 -9.93 -11.10
C ALA A 134 14.30 -10.64 -12.46
N GLY A 135 14.09 -9.92 -13.59
CA GLY A 135 14.17 -10.51 -14.93
C GLY A 135 12.82 -10.69 -15.63
N GLY A 136 11.78 -9.93 -15.20
CA GLY A 136 10.51 -9.86 -15.93
C GLY A 136 9.42 -10.79 -15.43
N LEU A 137 9.27 -10.94 -14.11
CA LEU A 137 8.08 -11.55 -13.53
C LEU A 137 6.81 -10.82 -14.02
N PRO A 138 5.70 -11.55 -14.29
CA PRO A 138 4.46 -10.95 -14.78
C PRO A 138 3.82 -10.03 -13.75
N LEU A 139 2.84 -9.23 -14.22
CA LEU A 139 2.08 -8.34 -13.32
C LEU A 139 1.40 -9.11 -12.19
N GLN A 140 0.78 -10.25 -12.50
CA GLN A 140 0.07 -11.09 -11.53
C GLN A 140 0.61 -12.52 -11.57
N VAL A 141 0.47 -13.23 -10.44
CA VAL A 141 0.56 -14.70 -10.42
C VAL A 141 -0.60 -15.23 -11.28
N PRO A 142 -0.38 -16.26 -12.12
CA PRO A 142 -1.44 -16.81 -12.95
C PRO A 142 -2.66 -17.30 -12.14
N ASP A 143 -3.85 -17.11 -12.71
CA ASP A 143 -5.12 -17.42 -12.03
C ASP A 143 -5.35 -18.90 -11.74
N ASP A 144 -4.63 -19.80 -12.40
CA ASP A 144 -4.66 -21.25 -12.15
C ASP A 144 -3.81 -21.68 -10.95
N VAL A 145 -2.96 -20.80 -10.42
CA VAL A 145 -2.19 -21.01 -9.20
C VAL A 145 -3.06 -20.69 -7.97
N LYS A 146 -3.50 -21.70 -7.25
CA LYS A 146 -4.52 -21.58 -6.19
C LYS A 146 -4.03 -21.84 -4.77
N ASN A 147 -2.82 -22.37 -4.61
CA ASN A 147 -2.27 -22.73 -3.30
C ASN A 147 -0.75 -22.63 -3.28
N ASN A 148 -0.16 -22.68 -2.08
CA ASN A 148 1.28 -22.53 -1.89
C ASN A 148 2.12 -23.58 -2.64
N LYS A 149 1.64 -24.81 -2.80
CA LYS A 149 2.36 -25.83 -3.56
C LYS A 149 2.45 -25.44 -5.04
N GLU A 150 1.35 -25.03 -5.62
CA GLU A 150 1.29 -24.57 -7.03
C GLU A 150 2.12 -23.30 -7.20
N LEU A 151 2.05 -22.37 -6.24
CA LEU A 151 2.85 -21.15 -6.24
C LEU A 151 4.35 -21.46 -6.28
N LEU A 152 4.80 -22.37 -5.44
CA LEU A 152 6.22 -22.78 -5.42
C LEU A 152 6.62 -23.50 -6.72
N CYS A 153 5.74 -24.33 -7.28
CA CYS A 153 5.98 -24.96 -8.59
C CYS A 153 6.07 -23.90 -9.71
N TYR A 154 5.16 -22.92 -9.71
CA TYR A 154 5.18 -21.80 -10.65
C TYR A 154 6.53 -21.07 -10.59
N TYR A 155 6.96 -20.63 -9.42
CA TYR A 155 8.26 -19.94 -9.27
C TYR A 155 9.44 -20.82 -9.64
N LYS A 156 9.40 -22.10 -9.27
CA LYS A 156 10.48 -23.06 -9.58
C LYS A 156 10.70 -23.21 -11.08
N SER A 157 9.61 -23.21 -11.87
CA SER A 157 9.64 -23.40 -13.33
C SER A 157 9.82 -22.10 -14.09
N TRP A 158 9.59 -20.94 -13.44
CA TRP A 158 9.66 -19.65 -14.11
C TRP A 158 11.06 -19.37 -14.69
N GLN A 159 11.09 -18.79 -15.91
CA GLN A 159 12.31 -18.39 -16.61
C GLN A 159 12.33 -16.89 -16.84
N PRO A 160 13.46 -16.19 -16.61
CA PRO A 160 13.57 -14.77 -16.86
C PRO A 160 13.41 -14.45 -18.35
N VAL A 161 12.68 -13.37 -18.64
CA VAL A 161 12.47 -12.84 -20.00
C VAL A 161 13.64 -12.00 -20.46
N PHE A 162 14.37 -11.41 -19.48
CA PHE A 162 15.58 -10.61 -19.70
C PHE A 162 16.53 -10.78 -18.49
N PRO A 163 17.81 -10.39 -18.64
CA PRO A 163 18.77 -10.50 -17.53
C PRO A 163 18.35 -9.73 -16.29
N VAL A 164 18.61 -10.29 -15.11
CA VAL A 164 18.40 -9.62 -13.82
C VAL A 164 19.15 -8.26 -13.83
N ASN A 165 18.54 -7.24 -13.25
CA ASN A 165 19.03 -5.84 -13.22
C ASN A 165 19.12 -5.11 -14.57
N SER A 166 18.72 -5.71 -15.69
CA SER A 166 18.77 -5.02 -16.99
C SER A 166 17.56 -4.10 -17.22
N LYS A 167 16.42 -4.43 -16.62
CA LYS A 167 15.17 -3.66 -16.73
C LYS A 167 14.34 -3.79 -15.46
N ARG A 168 13.59 -2.75 -15.16
CA ARG A 168 12.54 -2.75 -14.14
C ARG A 168 11.18 -2.97 -14.79
N LEU A 169 10.47 -4.01 -14.35
CA LEU A 169 9.11 -4.32 -14.81
C LEU A 169 8.20 -4.51 -13.59
N TYR A 170 7.27 -3.59 -13.40
CA TYR A 170 6.34 -3.63 -12.27
C TYR A 170 5.58 -4.96 -12.20
N SER A 171 5.59 -5.61 -11.01
CA SER A 171 5.10 -6.96 -10.83
C SER A 171 4.59 -7.20 -9.42
N ASN A 172 3.32 -7.57 -9.27
CA ASN A 172 2.75 -8.05 -8.01
C ASN A 172 3.35 -9.41 -7.62
N ALA A 173 3.64 -10.28 -8.60
CA ALA A 173 4.33 -11.54 -8.34
C ALA A 173 5.74 -11.33 -7.75
N SER A 174 6.45 -10.28 -8.17
CA SER A 174 7.78 -9.97 -7.65
C SER A 174 7.75 -9.51 -6.20
N ILE A 175 6.99 -8.42 -5.93
CA ILE A 175 6.92 -7.83 -4.59
C ILE A 175 6.13 -8.74 -3.62
N GLY A 176 5.17 -9.51 -4.13
CA GLY A 176 4.43 -10.47 -3.33
C GLY A 176 5.35 -11.57 -2.80
N LEU A 177 6.22 -12.15 -3.67
CA LEU A 177 7.23 -13.12 -3.22
C LEU A 177 8.21 -12.50 -2.21
N PHE A 178 8.59 -11.24 -2.41
CA PHE A 178 9.44 -10.51 -1.45
C PHE A 178 8.78 -10.37 -0.07
N GLY A 179 7.50 -9.96 -0.01
CA GLY A 179 6.75 -9.87 1.23
C GLY A 179 6.56 -11.23 1.91
N TYR A 180 6.22 -12.26 1.13
CA TYR A 180 6.10 -13.64 1.60
C TYR A 180 7.41 -14.15 2.24
N ILE A 181 8.55 -13.96 1.56
CA ILE A 181 9.88 -14.32 2.10
C ILE A 181 10.19 -13.52 3.37
N SER A 182 9.79 -12.25 3.42
CA SER A 182 10.04 -11.42 4.61
C SER A 182 9.32 -11.98 5.84
N ALA A 183 8.08 -12.45 5.70
CA ALA A 183 7.36 -13.12 6.78
C ALA A 183 7.97 -14.48 7.13
N LEU A 184 8.32 -15.29 6.13
CA LEU A 184 8.99 -16.57 6.35
C LEU A 184 10.31 -16.41 7.12
N SER A 185 11.07 -15.35 6.88
CA SER A 185 12.34 -15.08 7.58
C SER A 185 12.14 -14.91 9.09
N MET A 186 10.94 -14.53 9.49
CA MET A 186 10.51 -14.38 10.90
C MET A 186 9.72 -15.60 11.40
N ASN A 187 9.65 -16.71 10.63
CA ASN A 187 8.90 -17.93 10.94
C ASN A 187 7.39 -17.66 11.16
N ALA A 188 6.79 -16.75 10.42
CA ALA A 188 5.39 -16.35 10.54
C ALA A 188 4.69 -16.30 9.18
N ASP A 189 3.36 -16.33 9.21
CA ASP A 189 2.51 -15.98 8.07
C ASP A 189 2.49 -14.43 7.88
N TYR A 190 2.41 -13.99 6.63
CA TYR A 190 2.42 -12.56 6.32
C TYR A 190 1.25 -11.82 6.95
N THR A 191 0.03 -12.33 6.79
CA THR A 191 -1.18 -11.70 7.34
C THR A 191 -1.10 -11.61 8.85
N GLN A 192 -0.75 -12.73 9.51
CA GLN A 192 -0.59 -12.76 10.96
C GLN A 192 0.45 -11.74 11.43
N LEU A 193 1.63 -11.70 10.81
CA LEU A 193 2.70 -10.80 11.22
C LEU A 193 2.32 -9.31 11.01
N MET A 194 1.62 -9.02 9.92
CA MET A 194 1.09 -7.69 9.66
C MET A 194 0.05 -7.28 10.71
N GLU A 195 -0.97 -8.11 10.95
CA GLU A 195 -2.10 -7.77 11.82
C GLU A 195 -1.74 -7.83 13.31
N ASP A 196 -0.86 -8.74 13.73
CA ASP A 196 -0.48 -8.90 15.13
C ASP A 196 0.72 -8.02 15.56
N LYS A 197 1.56 -7.58 14.60
CA LYS A 197 2.80 -6.88 14.94
C LYS A 197 2.94 -5.54 14.22
N ILE A 198 2.96 -5.51 12.89
CA ILE A 198 3.35 -4.32 12.13
C ILE A 198 2.29 -3.22 12.24
N LEU A 199 1.03 -3.54 11.94
CA LEU A 199 -0.07 -2.57 12.00
C LEU A 199 -0.30 -2.02 13.41
N PRO A 200 -0.30 -2.83 14.48
CA PRO A 200 -0.34 -2.32 15.86
C PRO A 200 0.86 -1.41 16.21
N SER A 201 2.08 -1.79 15.80
CA SER A 201 3.27 -0.98 16.04
C SER A 201 3.28 0.35 15.28
N LEU A 202 2.53 0.42 14.17
CA LEU A 202 2.24 1.65 13.42
C LEU A 202 1.04 2.43 13.99
N ASN A 203 0.37 1.92 15.03
CA ASN A 203 -0.85 2.49 15.61
C ASN A 203 -1.97 2.68 14.58
N MET A 204 -2.25 1.64 13.78
CA MET A 204 -3.25 1.62 12.71
C MET A 204 -4.39 0.62 13.00
N PRO A 205 -5.26 0.88 14.00
CA PRO A 205 -6.24 -0.09 14.51
C PRO A 205 -7.40 -0.40 13.55
N ASN A 206 -7.60 0.39 12.51
CA ASN A 206 -8.64 0.20 11.50
C ASN A 206 -8.06 -0.14 10.12
N THR A 207 -6.92 -0.83 10.13
CA THR A 207 -6.22 -1.30 8.93
C THR A 207 -6.11 -2.82 8.98
N PHE A 208 -6.50 -3.48 7.90
CA PHE A 208 -6.69 -4.92 7.84
C PHE A 208 -6.24 -5.53 6.52
N ILE A 209 -5.79 -6.77 6.54
CA ILE A 209 -5.76 -7.62 5.36
C ILE A 209 -7.13 -8.29 5.19
N ASN A 210 -7.66 -8.85 6.29
CA ASN A 210 -9.01 -9.41 6.34
C ASN A 210 -9.89 -8.51 7.20
N VAL A 211 -10.86 -7.81 6.57
CA VAL A 211 -11.78 -6.95 7.32
C VAL A 211 -12.62 -7.79 8.27
N PRO A 212 -12.59 -7.54 9.60
CA PRO A 212 -13.38 -8.27 10.57
C PRO A 212 -14.89 -8.16 10.32
N SER A 213 -15.65 -9.17 10.72
CA SER A 213 -17.10 -9.24 10.46
C SER A 213 -17.88 -8.06 11.05
N ASP A 214 -17.49 -7.57 12.21
CA ASP A 214 -18.06 -6.39 12.88
C ASP A 214 -17.71 -5.06 12.20
N LYS A 215 -16.72 -5.05 11.31
CA LYS A 215 -16.30 -3.88 10.51
C LYS A 215 -16.79 -3.92 9.05
N MET A 216 -17.46 -4.99 8.65
CA MET A 216 -17.92 -5.15 7.26
C MET A 216 -18.92 -4.08 6.81
N ALA A 217 -19.66 -3.47 7.74
CA ALA A 217 -20.57 -2.35 7.45
C ALA A 217 -19.84 -1.07 7.03
N ASP A 218 -18.60 -0.89 7.47
CA ASP A 218 -17.74 0.27 7.14
C ASP A 218 -16.93 0.05 5.86
N TYR A 219 -16.90 -1.17 5.32
CA TYR A 219 -16.08 -1.54 4.16
C TYR A 219 -16.76 -1.13 2.86
N ALA A 220 -16.21 -0.10 2.22
CA ALA A 220 -16.72 0.48 0.97
C ALA A 220 -16.73 -0.51 -0.20
N PHE A 221 -17.60 -0.24 -1.18
CA PHE A 221 -17.55 -0.87 -2.50
C PHE A 221 -16.82 0.03 -3.50
N GLY A 222 -16.03 -0.60 -4.38
CA GLY A 222 -15.69 -0.03 -5.66
C GLY A 222 -16.83 -0.23 -6.66
N TYR A 223 -16.77 0.46 -7.80
CA TYR A 223 -17.78 0.32 -8.86
C TYR A 223 -17.07 0.19 -10.20
N ASN A 224 -17.50 -0.79 -11.01
CA ASN A 224 -17.01 -0.94 -12.36
C ASN A 224 -17.68 0.08 -13.32
N ALA A 225 -17.27 0.11 -14.58
CA ALA A 225 -17.83 1.02 -15.58
C ALA A 225 -19.33 0.79 -15.86
N ALA A 226 -19.89 -0.37 -15.52
CA ALA A 226 -21.33 -0.66 -15.61
C ALA A 226 -22.11 -0.20 -14.37
N GLY A 227 -21.41 0.27 -13.32
CA GLY A 227 -22.01 0.69 -12.06
C GLY A 227 -22.23 -0.45 -11.05
N ASP A 228 -21.74 -1.65 -11.35
CA ASP A 228 -21.85 -2.78 -10.42
C ASP A 228 -20.88 -2.62 -9.26
N ALA A 229 -21.36 -2.94 -8.06
CA ALA A 229 -20.54 -2.96 -6.85
C ALA A 229 -19.52 -4.10 -6.90
N ILE A 230 -18.25 -3.77 -6.72
CA ILE A 230 -17.14 -4.74 -6.73
C ILE A 230 -16.24 -4.57 -5.51
N ARG A 231 -15.53 -5.62 -5.19
CA ARG A 231 -14.35 -5.64 -4.32
C ARG A 231 -13.27 -6.47 -4.97
N VAL A 232 -12.02 -6.21 -4.63
CA VAL A 232 -10.89 -6.98 -5.16
C VAL A 232 -11.05 -8.46 -4.81
N ASN A 233 -10.94 -9.32 -5.81
CA ASN A 233 -10.88 -10.76 -5.59
C ASN A 233 -9.52 -11.15 -5.02
N PRO A 234 -9.48 -11.91 -3.93
CA PRO A 234 -8.23 -12.46 -3.40
C PRO A 234 -7.53 -13.34 -4.44
N GLY A 235 -6.21 -13.23 -4.51
CA GLY A 235 -5.35 -14.06 -5.33
C GLY A 235 -4.12 -14.50 -4.55
N MET A 236 -3.27 -15.32 -5.15
CA MET A 236 -2.00 -15.67 -4.51
C MET A 236 -1.12 -14.43 -4.35
N LEU A 237 -0.61 -14.22 -3.13
CA LEU A 237 0.22 -13.07 -2.75
C LEU A 237 -0.50 -11.71 -2.84
N ASP A 238 -1.83 -11.71 -2.79
CA ASP A 238 -2.62 -10.48 -2.77
C ASP A 238 -2.37 -9.65 -1.50
N ALA A 239 -2.29 -10.30 -0.35
CA ALA A 239 -2.02 -9.66 0.94
C ALA A 239 -0.74 -8.80 0.88
N GLU A 240 0.34 -9.35 0.33
CA GLU A 240 1.65 -8.70 0.21
C GLU A 240 1.67 -7.60 -0.86
N ALA A 241 0.88 -7.75 -1.92
CA ALA A 241 0.99 -6.90 -3.10
C ALA A 241 -0.06 -5.78 -3.18
N TYR A 242 -1.31 -6.03 -2.73
CA TYR A 242 -2.43 -5.07 -2.89
C TYR A 242 -3.59 -5.28 -1.93
N GLY A 243 -3.50 -6.20 -0.97
CA GLY A 243 -4.63 -6.70 -0.20
C GLY A 243 -4.95 -5.92 1.08
N ILE A 244 -4.25 -4.84 1.43
CA ILE A 244 -4.53 -4.06 2.64
C ILE A 244 -5.73 -3.13 2.41
N LYS A 245 -6.58 -3.03 3.44
CA LYS A 245 -7.72 -2.12 3.52
C LYS A 245 -7.53 -1.22 4.73
N SER A 246 -7.86 0.07 4.60
CA SER A 246 -7.62 1.04 5.67
C SER A 246 -8.62 2.19 5.64
N THR A 247 -8.66 2.94 6.73
CA THR A 247 -9.37 4.21 6.82
C THR A 247 -8.48 5.39 6.45
N ILE A 248 -9.10 6.52 6.08
CA ILE A 248 -8.33 7.74 5.82
C ILE A 248 -7.58 8.22 7.08
N LYS A 249 -8.12 7.97 8.25
CA LYS A 249 -7.50 8.33 9.53
C LYS A 249 -6.20 7.57 9.76
N ASP A 250 -6.21 6.24 9.61
CA ASP A 250 -5.02 5.40 9.75
C ASP A 250 -3.99 5.72 8.66
N MET A 251 -4.41 5.95 7.42
CA MET A 251 -3.50 6.32 6.33
C MET A 251 -2.86 7.71 6.53
N THR A 252 -3.61 8.67 7.10
CA THR A 252 -3.05 9.97 7.45
C THR A 252 -2.05 9.84 8.61
N HIS A 253 -2.35 8.96 9.59
CA HIS A 253 -1.41 8.63 10.65
C HIS A 253 -0.13 7.96 10.11
N PHE A 254 -0.27 7.01 9.17
CA PHE A 254 0.88 6.39 8.49
C PHE A 254 1.72 7.41 7.72
N MET A 255 1.09 8.37 7.07
CA MET A 255 1.78 9.49 6.43
C MET A 255 2.53 10.35 7.46
N ALA A 256 1.89 10.71 8.57
CA ALA A 256 2.52 11.47 9.67
C ALA A 256 3.72 10.71 10.26
N ALA A 257 3.60 9.39 10.41
CA ALA A 257 4.69 8.52 10.86
C ALA A 257 5.89 8.56 9.89
N ASN A 258 5.63 8.46 8.58
CA ASN A 258 6.67 8.60 7.56
C ASN A 258 7.31 9.99 7.52
N MET A 259 6.60 11.03 7.94
CA MET A 259 7.12 12.39 8.08
C MET A 259 7.86 12.64 9.40
N GLY A 260 7.88 11.67 10.31
CA GLY A 260 8.47 11.82 11.65
C GLY A 260 7.68 12.75 12.57
N LEU A 261 6.38 12.95 12.29
CA LEU A 261 5.51 13.84 13.06
C LEU A 261 4.83 13.15 14.26
N VAL A 262 4.90 11.83 14.34
CA VAL A 262 4.34 11.03 15.43
C VAL A 262 5.41 10.11 16.01
N PRO A 263 5.43 9.89 17.34
CA PRO A 263 6.38 8.98 17.95
C PRO A 263 6.02 7.53 17.64
N LEU A 264 7.00 6.75 17.20
CA LEU A 264 6.92 5.31 17.01
C LEU A 264 8.05 4.60 17.78
N ASP A 265 7.90 3.28 17.93
CA ASP A 265 9.02 2.44 18.34
C ASP A 265 10.20 2.64 17.39
N LYS A 266 11.44 2.62 17.94
CA LYS A 266 12.67 2.93 17.21
C LYS A 266 12.86 2.02 15.98
N ASP A 267 12.58 0.73 16.12
CA ASP A 267 12.81 -0.23 15.02
C ASP A 267 11.78 -0.06 13.90
N ILE A 268 10.53 0.27 14.26
CA ILE A 268 9.49 0.60 13.29
C ILE A 268 9.80 1.91 12.57
N GLN A 269 10.21 2.96 13.31
CA GLN A 269 10.61 4.23 12.68
C GLN A 269 11.78 4.01 11.71
N GLN A 270 12.80 3.25 12.12
CA GLN A 270 13.94 2.94 11.26
C GLN A 270 13.52 2.12 10.05
N ALA A 271 12.54 1.21 10.18
CA ALA A 271 12.00 0.44 9.06
C ALA A 271 11.33 1.35 8.02
N LEU A 272 10.54 2.36 8.47
CA LEU A 272 9.96 3.36 7.58
C LEU A 272 11.04 4.22 6.90
N ASP A 273 12.06 4.65 7.65
CA ASP A 273 13.15 5.47 7.12
C ASP A 273 13.96 4.73 6.05
N ASN A 274 14.18 3.44 6.22
CA ASN A 274 14.87 2.61 5.23
C ASN A 274 14.11 2.52 3.90
N ASN A 275 12.77 2.56 3.91
CA ASN A 275 11.97 2.52 2.68
C ASN A 275 12.16 3.73 1.78
N ARG A 276 12.74 4.83 2.28
CA ARG A 276 13.04 6.04 1.51
C ARG A 276 14.40 6.00 0.79
N LYS A 277 15.18 4.93 0.98
CA LYS A 277 16.45 4.74 0.28
C LYS A 277 16.19 4.36 -1.18
N GLY A 278 16.96 4.96 -2.09
CA GLY A 278 16.95 4.55 -3.50
C GLY A 278 17.82 3.33 -3.71
N TYR A 279 17.28 2.30 -4.36
CA TYR A 279 17.97 1.04 -4.63
C TYR A 279 18.13 0.72 -6.13
N TYR A 280 17.54 1.54 -7.01
CA TYR A 280 17.56 1.32 -8.47
C TYR A 280 17.76 2.62 -9.24
#